data_91f8641ab9ab75e05c6dbf667c610f79
#
_entry.id   91f8641ab9ab75e05c6dbf667c610f79
#
_cell.length_a   1.000
_cell.length_b   1.000
_cell.length_c   1.000
_cell.angle_alpha   90.00
_cell.angle_beta   90.00
_cell.angle_gamma   90.00
#
_symmetry.space_group_name_H-M   'P 1'
#
loop_
_entity.id
_entity.type
_entity.pdbx_description
1 polymer ?
#
loop_
_entity_poly.entity_id
_entity_poly.type
_entity_poly.pdbx_seq_one_letter_code
_entity_poly.pdbx_strand_id
1 'polypeptide(L)'
;MSEKGDGAWYIISVAAEKAEVHEQTLRHYERLGLISPARKGNSPHSPRLYSDRDIERVIHIRHLMRYLGVNLAGVEVILHMKDRMEQMQVELEQEMARLRDEHAAETRRLKEIIERLQRRSN
;
A
#
# COMPACT_ATOMS: atom_id res chain seq x y z
N MET A 1 6.73 -8.38 2.53
CA MET A 1 7.71 -8.03 1.52
C MET A 1 7.41 -6.65 0.95
N SER A 2 8.42 -5.89 0.73
CA SER A 2 8.26 -4.55 0.17
C SER A 2 8.32 -4.63 -1.34
N GLU A 3 7.31 -4.14 -2.02
CA GLU A 3 7.37 -4.05 -3.47
C GLU A 3 8.54 -3.20 -3.93
N LYS A 4 8.96 -2.27 -3.07
CA LYS A 4 10.10 -1.41 -3.38
C LYS A 4 11.42 -2.17 -3.48
N GLY A 5 11.50 -3.33 -2.84
CA GLY A 5 12.69 -4.16 -2.92
C GLY A 5 12.73 -5.05 -4.14
N ASP A 6 11.58 -5.34 -4.74
CA ASP A 6 11.46 -6.34 -5.79
C ASP A 6 11.05 -5.78 -7.13
N GLY A 7 10.49 -4.57 -7.16
CA GLY A 7 9.97 -3.99 -8.38
C GLY A 7 11.02 -3.21 -9.15
N ALA A 8 10.72 -2.96 -10.40
CA ALA A 8 11.55 -2.10 -11.25
C ALA A 8 11.37 -0.62 -10.85
N TRP A 9 12.39 0.15 -11.15
CA TRP A 9 12.39 1.59 -10.91
C TRP A 9 12.66 2.31 -12.21
N TYR A 10 11.97 3.41 -12.43
CA TYR A 10 12.02 4.13 -13.71
C TYR A 10 12.33 5.59 -13.48
N ILE A 11 13.15 6.16 -14.37
CA ILE A 11 13.37 7.60 -14.37
C ILE A 11 12.10 8.29 -14.92
N ILE A 12 11.99 9.59 -14.69
CA ILE A 12 10.76 10.32 -14.99
C ILE A 12 10.34 10.21 -16.46
N SER A 13 11.28 10.23 -17.40
CA SER A 13 10.93 10.15 -18.82
C SER A 13 10.27 8.83 -19.18
N VAL A 14 10.78 7.73 -18.61
CA VAL A 14 10.23 6.41 -18.84
C VAL A 14 8.90 6.25 -18.13
N ALA A 15 8.81 6.73 -16.90
CA ALA A 15 7.55 6.67 -16.13
C ALA A 15 6.44 7.43 -16.82
N ALA A 16 6.75 8.62 -17.35
CA ALA A 16 5.80 9.45 -18.06
C ALA A 16 5.28 8.74 -19.33
N GLU A 17 6.18 8.09 -20.05
CA GLU A 17 5.82 7.32 -21.24
C GLU A 17 4.91 6.16 -20.88
N LYS A 18 5.26 5.41 -19.84
CA LYS A 18 4.45 4.26 -19.39
C LYS A 18 3.06 4.67 -18.93
N ALA A 19 2.96 5.79 -18.27
CA ALA A 19 1.68 6.31 -17.77
C ALA A 19 0.93 7.14 -18.81
N GLU A 20 1.56 7.42 -19.95
CA GLU A 20 1.00 8.24 -21.03
C GLU A 20 0.61 9.63 -20.56
N VAL A 21 1.51 10.26 -19.81
CA VAL A 21 1.36 11.64 -19.35
C VAL A 21 2.66 12.38 -19.59
N HIS A 22 2.63 13.71 -19.45
CA HIS A 22 3.83 14.51 -19.53
C HIS A 22 4.61 14.45 -18.23
N GLU A 23 5.93 14.66 -18.32
CA GLU A 23 6.78 14.71 -17.11
C GLU A 23 6.29 15.77 -16.14
N GLN A 24 5.84 16.90 -16.65
CA GLN A 24 5.31 17.98 -15.81
C GLN A 24 4.09 17.52 -15.00
N THR A 25 3.28 16.65 -15.57
CA THR A 25 2.13 16.07 -14.88
C THR A 25 2.61 15.25 -13.67
N LEU A 26 3.65 14.44 -13.87
CA LEU A 26 4.22 13.67 -12.77
C LEU A 26 4.75 14.56 -11.66
N ARG A 27 5.45 15.65 -12.02
CA ARG A 27 5.96 16.61 -11.05
C ARG A 27 4.83 17.30 -10.30
N HIS A 28 3.75 17.62 -11.02
CA HIS A 28 2.58 18.25 -10.42
C HIS A 28 1.92 17.32 -9.40
N TYR A 29 1.75 16.06 -9.76
CA TYR A 29 1.14 15.07 -8.87
C TYR A 29 2.01 14.82 -7.64
N GLU A 30 3.33 14.85 -7.81
CA GLU A 30 4.22 14.71 -6.65
C GLU A 30 4.05 15.90 -5.71
N ARG A 31 3.99 17.13 -6.25
CA ARG A 31 3.79 18.34 -5.44
C ARG A 31 2.49 18.30 -4.65
N LEU A 32 1.46 17.70 -5.24
CA LEU A 32 0.15 17.55 -4.57
C LEU A 32 0.12 16.39 -3.58
N GLY A 33 1.19 15.60 -3.50
CA GLY A 33 1.22 14.45 -2.61
C GLY A 33 0.45 13.25 -3.10
N LEU A 34 0.07 13.24 -4.37
CA LEU A 34 -0.69 12.12 -4.95
C LEU A 34 0.19 10.91 -5.24
N ILE A 35 1.45 11.15 -5.53
CA ILE A 35 2.46 10.10 -5.71
C ILE A 35 3.70 10.49 -4.91
N SER A 36 4.49 9.50 -4.54
CA SER A 36 5.69 9.69 -3.72
C SER A 36 6.86 8.91 -4.29
N PRO A 37 7.43 9.36 -5.41
CA PRO A 37 8.57 8.67 -5.99
C PRO A 37 9.79 8.73 -5.06
N ALA A 38 10.65 7.73 -5.16
CA ALA A 38 11.88 7.69 -4.38
C ALA A 38 12.90 8.63 -4.97
N ARG A 39 13.84 9.08 -4.16
CA ARG A 39 14.99 9.87 -4.62
C ARG A 39 16.21 8.98 -4.69
N LYS A 40 16.99 9.15 -5.75
CA LYS A 40 18.20 8.37 -5.93
C LYS A 40 19.31 8.80 -4.97
N GLY A 41 19.23 9.99 -4.40
CA GLY A 41 20.22 10.55 -3.48
C GLY A 41 19.58 11.47 -2.47
N ASN A 42 20.43 12.15 -1.70
CA ASN A 42 19.98 13.02 -0.60
C ASN A 42 19.82 14.48 -0.98
N SER A 43 20.19 14.85 -2.19
CA SER A 43 20.09 16.24 -2.66
C SER A 43 18.65 16.54 -3.09
N PRO A 44 18.17 17.78 -2.88
CA PRO A 44 16.87 18.19 -3.42
C PRO A 44 16.79 18.07 -4.95
N HIS A 45 17.94 18.07 -5.62
CA HIS A 45 18.01 17.96 -7.07
C HIS A 45 18.25 16.52 -7.54
N SER A 46 18.26 15.57 -6.62
CA SER A 46 18.46 14.15 -6.99
C SER A 46 17.34 13.67 -7.90
N PRO A 47 17.66 12.84 -8.89
CA PRO A 47 16.63 12.29 -9.77
C PRO A 47 15.60 11.50 -9.00
N ARG A 48 14.34 11.56 -9.47
CA ARG A 48 13.25 10.75 -8.93
C ARG A 48 13.25 9.39 -9.60
N LEU A 49 12.92 8.38 -8.83
CA LEU A 49 12.72 7.01 -9.33
C LEU A 49 11.28 6.62 -9.04
N TYR A 50 10.59 6.21 -10.07
CA TYR A 50 9.17 5.87 -10.00
C TYR A 50 9.01 4.35 -10.02
N SER A 51 8.22 3.82 -9.08
CA SER A 51 7.93 2.39 -9.01
C SER A 51 6.76 2.06 -9.92
N ASP A 52 6.55 0.76 -10.15
CA ASP A 52 5.36 0.31 -10.86
C ASP A 52 4.08 0.78 -10.14
N ARG A 53 4.11 0.79 -8.82
CA ARG A 53 2.97 1.27 -8.04
C ARG A 53 2.69 2.75 -8.29
N ASP A 54 3.74 3.57 -8.38
CA ASP A 54 3.59 4.99 -8.71
C ASP A 54 2.94 5.16 -10.08
N ILE A 55 3.39 4.37 -11.05
CA ILE A 55 2.88 4.44 -12.42
C ILE A 55 1.41 4.01 -12.46
N GLU A 56 1.07 2.94 -11.79
CA GLU A 56 -0.32 2.47 -11.70
C GLU A 56 -1.22 3.54 -11.07
N ARG A 57 -0.72 4.22 -10.06
CA ARG A 57 -1.46 5.28 -9.40
C ARG A 57 -1.72 6.45 -10.33
N VAL A 58 -0.72 6.82 -11.14
CA VAL A 58 -0.88 7.88 -12.14
C VAL A 58 -1.91 7.48 -13.19
N ILE A 59 -1.85 6.24 -13.64
CA ILE A 59 -2.84 5.72 -14.61
C ILE A 59 -4.23 5.79 -14.02
N HIS A 60 -4.39 5.43 -12.75
CA HIS A 60 -5.68 5.50 -12.06
C HIS A 60 -6.19 6.93 -11.97
N ILE A 61 -5.32 7.88 -11.63
CA ILE A 61 -5.68 9.30 -11.58
C ILE A 61 -6.18 9.76 -12.96
N ARG A 62 -5.42 9.43 -14.00
CA ARG A 62 -5.78 9.80 -15.35
C ARG A 62 -7.13 9.20 -15.76
N HIS A 63 -7.35 7.94 -15.39
CA HIS A 63 -8.61 7.25 -15.68
C HIS A 63 -9.79 7.95 -15.01
N LEU A 64 -9.66 8.29 -13.75
CA LEU A 64 -10.72 8.97 -13.00
C LEU A 64 -11.06 10.32 -13.63
N MET A 65 -10.05 11.07 -14.05
CA MET A 65 -10.27 12.39 -14.62
C MET A 65 -10.81 12.32 -16.04
N ARG A 66 -10.23 11.45 -16.85
CA ARG A 66 -10.55 11.41 -18.30
C ARG A 66 -11.86 10.70 -18.58
N TYR A 67 -12.10 9.56 -17.95
CA TYR A 67 -13.25 8.73 -18.29
C TYR A 67 -14.43 8.88 -17.34
N LEU A 68 -14.18 9.23 -16.10
CA LEU A 68 -15.24 9.39 -15.10
C LEU A 68 -15.53 10.84 -14.76
N GLY A 69 -14.79 11.77 -15.34
CA GLY A 69 -15.05 13.20 -15.17
C GLY A 69 -14.78 13.72 -13.76
N VAL A 70 -13.99 13.00 -12.98
CA VAL A 70 -13.66 13.43 -11.63
C VAL A 70 -12.60 14.53 -11.72
N ASN A 71 -12.81 15.66 -11.04
CA ASN A 71 -11.81 16.71 -11.01
C ASN A 71 -10.70 16.34 -10.02
N LEU A 72 -9.62 17.14 -10.04
CA LEU A 72 -8.44 16.82 -9.24
C LEU A 72 -8.73 16.78 -7.75
N ALA A 73 -9.59 17.68 -7.25
CA ALA A 73 -9.97 17.67 -5.84
C ALA A 73 -10.69 16.36 -5.48
N GLY A 74 -11.56 15.89 -6.36
CA GLY A 74 -12.23 14.60 -6.17
C GLY A 74 -11.27 13.44 -6.20
N VAL A 75 -10.27 13.50 -7.09
CA VAL A 75 -9.22 12.48 -7.16
C VAL A 75 -8.46 12.41 -5.84
N GLU A 76 -8.11 13.56 -5.28
CA GLU A 76 -7.42 13.58 -3.98
C GLU A 76 -8.22 12.86 -2.90
N VAL A 77 -9.52 13.11 -2.84
CA VAL A 77 -10.40 12.46 -1.87
C VAL A 77 -10.43 10.96 -2.11
N ILE A 78 -10.62 10.55 -3.36
CA ILE A 78 -10.71 9.12 -3.71
C ILE A 78 -9.42 8.38 -3.34
N LEU A 79 -8.28 8.95 -3.68
CA LEU A 79 -6.99 8.31 -3.39
C LEU A 79 -6.73 8.26 -1.89
N HIS A 80 -7.10 9.29 -1.17
CA HIS A 80 -6.95 9.31 0.29
C HIS A 80 -7.82 8.23 0.93
N MET A 81 -9.06 8.09 0.46
CA MET A 81 -9.95 7.04 0.95
C MET A 81 -9.41 5.66 0.63
N LYS A 82 -8.89 5.49 -0.57
CA LYS A 82 -8.29 4.21 -0.97
C LYS A 82 -7.11 3.84 -0.07
N ASP A 83 -6.22 4.80 0.17
CA ASP A 83 -5.07 4.60 1.05
C ASP A 83 -5.53 4.22 2.45
N ARG A 84 -6.55 4.88 2.95
CA ARG A 84 -7.10 4.62 4.27
C ARG A 84 -7.71 3.22 4.35
N MET A 85 -8.42 2.82 3.31
CA MET A 85 -9.02 1.48 3.24
C MET A 85 -7.95 0.39 3.23
N GLU A 86 -6.89 0.59 2.46
CA GLU A 86 -5.78 -0.36 2.42
C GLU A 86 -5.11 -0.48 3.78
N GLN A 87 -4.91 0.63 4.47
CA GLN A 87 -4.32 0.62 5.81
C GLN A 87 -5.22 -0.11 6.80
N MET A 88 -6.53 0.17 6.74
CA MET A 88 -7.50 -0.50 7.63
C MET A 88 -7.52 -2.01 7.38
N GLN A 89 -7.39 -2.42 6.12
CA GLN A 89 -7.36 -3.82 5.79
C GLN A 89 -6.14 -4.51 6.40
N VAL A 90 -4.97 -3.89 6.31
CA VAL A 90 -3.76 -4.42 6.92
C VAL A 90 -3.90 -4.53 8.43
N GLU A 91 -4.45 -3.48 9.07
CA GLU A 91 -4.67 -3.47 10.51
C GLU A 91 -5.62 -4.58 10.93
N LEU A 92 -6.68 -4.78 10.14
CA LEU A 92 -7.66 -5.84 10.42
C LEU A 92 -7.02 -7.22 10.30
N GLU A 93 -6.24 -7.44 9.25
CA GLU A 93 -5.56 -8.72 9.07
C GLU A 93 -4.59 -9.03 10.21
N GLN A 94 -3.88 -8.00 10.69
CA GLN A 94 -2.98 -8.14 11.83
C GLN A 94 -3.75 -8.50 13.10
N GLU A 95 -4.87 -7.83 13.32
CA GLU A 95 -5.71 -8.11 14.49
C GLU A 95 -6.30 -9.50 14.44
N MET A 96 -6.74 -9.94 13.28
CA MET A 96 -7.27 -11.28 13.12
C MET A 96 -6.20 -12.35 13.36
N ALA A 97 -4.98 -12.10 12.89
CA ALA A 97 -3.87 -13.01 13.14
C ALA A 97 -3.56 -13.12 14.63
N ARG A 98 -3.55 -11.97 15.33
CA ARG A 98 -3.34 -11.93 16.77
C ARG A 98 -4.40 -12.73 17.52
N LEU A 99 -5.66 -12.53 17.14
CA LEU A 99 -6.77 -13.24 17.78
C LEU A 99 -6.70 -14.75 17.52
N ARG A 100 -6.31 -15.15 16.32
CA ARG A 100 -6.14 -16.58 16.02
C ARG A 100 -5.05 -17.22 16.89
N ASP A 101 -3.94 -16.49 17.08
CA ASP A 101 -2.84 -16.99 17.90
C ASP A 101 -3.25 -17.10 19.36
N GLU A 102 -3.96 -16.11 19.88
CA GLU A 102 -4.47 -16.15 21.25
C GLU A 102 -5.45 -17.30 21.44
N HIS A 103 -6.33 -17.47 20.46
CA HIS A 103 -7.31 -18.56 20.51
C HIS A 103 -6.61 -19.93 20.51
N ALA A 104 -5.60 -20.09 19.66
CA ALA A 104 -4.85 -21.35 19.59
C ALA A 104 -4.14 -21.65 20.90
N ALA A 105 -3.53 -20.63 21.51
CA ALA A 105 -2.83 -20.77 22.79
C ALA A 105 -3.82 -21.16 23.90
N GLU A 106 -4.97 -20.51 23.93
CA GLU A 106 -6.01 -20.80 24.93
C GLU A 106 -6.52 -22.22 24.77
N THR A 107 -6.76 -22.64 23.53
CA THR A 107 -7.23 -23.99 23.23
C THR A 107 -6.22 -25.03 23.71
N ARG A 108 -4.93 -24.80 23.45
CA ARG A 108 -3.88 -25.72 23.92
C ARG A 108 -3.88 -25.82 25.44
N ARG A 109 -3.98 -24.68 26.10
CA ARG A 109 -3.98 -24.65 27.58
C ARG A 109 -5.15 -25.42 28.16
N LEU A 110 -6.33 -25.23 27.58
CA LEU A 110 -7.53 -25.94 28.04
C LEU A 110 -7.41 -27.44 27.80
N LYS A 111 -6.87 -27.87 26.68
CA LYS A 111 -6.63 -29.27 26.40
C LYS A 111 -5.68 -29.90 27.40
N GLU A 112 -4.63 -29.20 27.76
CA GLU A 112 -3.67 -29.68 28.76
C GLU A 112 -4.33 -29.86 30.13
N ILE A 113 -5.19 -28.93 30.50
CA ILE A 113 -5.92 -29.01 31.77
C ILE A 113 -6.85 -30.22 31.76
N ILE A 114 -7.58 -30.42 30.68
CA ILE A 114 -8.49 -31.55 30.54
C ILE A 114 -7.72 -32.88 30.64
N GLU A 115 -6.60 -32.98 29.94
CA GLU A 115 -5.78 -34.20 29.99
C GLU A 115 -5.28 -34.48 31.41
N ARG A 116 -4.86 -33.44 32.12
CA ARG A 116 -4.40 -33.59 33.50
C ARG A 116 -5.51 -34.10 34.41
N LEU A 117 -6.70 -33.55 34.26
CA LEU A 117 -7.85 -33.97 35.06
C LEU A 117 -8.25 -35.39 34.75
N GLN A 118 -8.19 -35.80 33.48
CA GLN A 118 -8.50 -37.15 33.08
C GLN A 118 -7.51 -38.17 33.67
N ARG A 119 -6.21 -37.80 33.67
CA ARG A 119 -5.19 -38.68 34.27
C ARG A 119 -5.40 -38.84 35.77
N ARG A 120 -5.86 -37.80 36.46
CA ARG A 120 -6.12 -37.85 37.89
C ARG A 120 -7.37 -38.70 38.21
N SER A 121 -8.31 -38.78 37.27
CA SER A 121 -9.52 -39.56 37.45
C SER A 121 -9.27 -41.07 37.30
N ASN A 122 -8.21 -41.43 36.60
CA ASN A 122 -7.87 -42.81 36.39
C ASN A 122 -6.86 -43.30 37.43
#